data_93252f5d4e1f7ed53b61d823e0e1a869
#
_entry.id   93252f5d4e1f7ed53b61d823e0e1a869
#
_cell.length_a   1.000
_cell.length_b   1.000
_cell.length_c   1.000
_cell.angle_alpha   90.00
_cell.angle_beta   90.00
_cell.angle_gamma   90.00
#
_symmetry.space_group_name_H-M   'P 1'
#
loop_
_entity.id
_entity.type
_entity.pdbx_description
1 polymer ?
#
loop_
_entity_poly.entity_id
_entity_poly.type
_entity_poly.pdbx_seq_one_letter_code
_entity_poly.pdbx_strand_id
1 'polypeptide(L)'
;MDEETVRGSVRAGAAWAEVFSLPLRGRAWRGVTGGHAGLGTGSSLDFQDHREYQPGDDPRHINWQAYARTGQYTMKQYREEVRPVVDIVMDVSPSMFFLEEKAERSVELLGFAVEAARRAGTSPRVWLADAEGVKVAGWEELESGRWVGGGVGGRVAMSKPPVVGRVALRPQSLRVLISDLLYPGVEREVMGWLGGGQARAVVLVPWSEVEADPGWEGNMELVDAEDGGVHPRRIEEATLEQYRRAYARHFEVWKEAAVRHGVMMSRVAAGRGFGEAMQQEALRTGAVETWD
;
A
#
# COMPACT_ATOMS: atom_id res chain seq x y z
N MET A 1 5.95 18.57 10.77
CA MET A 1 4.46 18.71 10.78
C MET A 1 3.96 18.73 12.21
N ASP A 2 3.00 19.61 12.53
CA ASP A 2 2.28 19.58 13.80
C ASP A 2 1.06 18.62 13.75
N GLU A 3 0.45 18.38 14.92
CA GLU A 3 -0.68 17.44 15.04
C GLU A 3 -1.91 17.91 14.24
N GLU A 4 -2.12 19.21 14.07
CA GLU A 4 -3.27 19.76 13.33
C GLU A 4 -3.10 19.54 11.84
N THR A 5 -1.92 19.79 11.28
CA THR A 5 -1.56 19.52 9.89
C THR A 5 -1.68 18.04 9.56
N VAL A 6 -1.18 17.15 10.44
CA VAL A 6 -1.32 15.69 10.24
C VAL A 6 -2.79 15.29 10.16
N ARG A 7 -3.61 15.79 11.10
CA ARG A 7 -5.05 15.50 11.10
C ARG A 7 -5.75 16.02 9.85
N GLY A 8 -5.37 17.21 9.39
CA GLY A 8 -5.86 17.80 8.14
C GLY A 8 -5.52 16.92 6.94
N SER A 9 -4.26 16.51 6.82
CA SER A 9 -3.76 15.67 5.72
C SER A 9 -4.40 14.27 5.71
N VAL A 10 -4.58 13.64 6.89
CA VAL A 10 -5.31 12.35 6.99
C VAL A 10 -6.72 12.49 6.43
N ARG A 11 -7.44 13.55 6.80
CA ARG A 11 -8.81 13.79 6.33
C ARG A 11 -8.87 14.15 4.84
N ALA A 12 -7.93 14.97 4.37
CA ALA A 12 -7.84 15.32 2.95
C ALA A 12 -7.59 14.08 2.10
N GLY A 13 -6.67 13.21 2.49
CA GLY A 13 -6.42 11.95 1.82
C GLY A 13 -7.63 11.02 1.87
N ALA A 14 -8.27 10.88 3.02
CA ALA A 14 -9.46 10.03 3.20
C ALA A 14 -10.62 10.46 2.29
N ALA A 15 -10.81 11.76 2.04
CA ALA A 15 -11.85 12.25 1.13
C ALA A 15 -11.69 11.71 -0.31
N TRP A 16 -10.46 11.49 -0.77
CA TRP A 16 -10.20 10.94 -2.09
C TRP A 16 -10.59 9.46 -2.26
N ALA A 17 -10.87 8.76 -1.16
CA ALA A 17 -11.45 7.43 -1.22
C ALA A 17 -12.90 7.41 -1.77
N GLU A 18 -13.50 8.57 -2.01
CA GLU A 18 -14.76 8.70 -2.75
C GLU A 18 -14.57 8.56 -4.27
N VAL A 19 -13.40 8.91 -4.77
CA VAL A 19 -13.07 8.90 -6.20
C VAL A 19 -12.24 7.67 -6.56
N PHE A 20 -11.25 7.35 -5.74
CA PHE A 20 -10.34 6.23 -5.97
C PHE A 20 -10.57 5.11 -4.96
N SER A 21 -10.29 3.89 -5.39
CA SER A 21 -10.33 2.67 -4.56
C SER A 21 -8.99 1.94 -4.61
N LEU A 22 -8.75 1.12 -3.60
CA LEU A 22 -7.68 0.14 -3.65
C LEU A 22 -8.05 -0.99 -4.63
N PRO A 23 -7.06 -1.65 -5.28
CA PRO A 23 -7.31 -2.69 -6.28
C PRO A 23 -7.79 -3.99 -5.62
N LEU A 24 -8.99 -3.97 -5.07
CA LEU A 24 -9.63 -5.09 -4.39
C LEU A 24 -10.57 -5.87 -5.31
N ARG A 25 -10.94 -5.30 -6.47
CA ARG A 25 -11.87 -5.90 -7.44
C ARG A 25 -11.21 -6.94 -8.33
N GLY A 26 -12.00 -7.78 -8.96
CA GLY A 26 -11.58 -8.71 -10.02
C GLY A 26 -10.79 -9.92 -9.55
N ARG A 27 -10.59 -10.14 -8.25
CA ARG A 27 -9.92 -11.31 -7.70
C ARG A 27 -10.79 -12.01 -6.66
N ALA A 28 -10.83 -13.36 -6.73
CA ALA A 28 -11.42 -14.14 -5.65
C ALA A 28 -10.47 -14.12 -4.43
N TRP A 29 -10.98 -13.69 -3.30
CA TRP A 29 -10.27 -13.60 -2.02
C TRP A 29 -10.59 -14.81 -1.14
N ARG A 30 -9.70 -15.17 -0.22
CA ARG A 30 -10.02 -16.04 0.92
C ARG A 30 -10.06 -15.19 2.19
N GLY A 31 -11.12 -15.33 2.97
CA GLY A 31 -11.26 -14.52 4.18
C GLY A 31 -12.55 -14.82 4.94
N VAL A 32 -12.92 -13.90 5.82
CA VAL A 32 -14.19 -13.97 6.56
C VAL A 32 -15.35 -13.65 5.60
N THR A 33 -16.46 -14.37 5.72
CA THR A 33 -17.68 -14.16 4.90
C THR A 33 -18.07 -12.68 4.82
N GLY A 34 -18.25 -12.17 3.61
CA GLY A 34 -18.55 -10.75 3.33
C GLY A 34 -18.88 -10.48 1.86
N GLY A 35 -18.86 -9.21 1.43
CA GLY A 35 -19.38 -8.72 0.15
C GLY A 35 -18.44 -8.88 -1.08
N HIS A 36 -17.41 -9.70 -1.06
CA HIS A 36 -16.52 -9.95 -2.21
C HIS A 36 -16.50 -11.43 -2.62
N ALA A 37 -16.23 -11.70 -3.91
CA ALA A 37 -16.16 -13.06 -4.42
C ALA A 37 -15.01 -13.87 -3.79
N GLY A 38 -15.32 -15.01 -3.18
CA GLY A 38 -14.36 -15.94 -2.61
C GLY A 38 -13.87 -17.00 -3.60
N LEU A 39 -12.84 -17.74 -3.20
CA LEU A 39 -12.26 -18.87 -3.96
C LEU A 39 -12.96 -20.21 -3.67
N GLY A 40 -13.84 -20.25 -2.66
CA GLY A 40 -14.54 -21.46 -2.23
C GLY A 40 -16.03 -21.47 -2.56
N THR A 41 -16.68 -22.59 -2.29
CA THR A 41 -18.15 -22.68 -2.23
C THR A 41 -18.60 -22.36 -0.83
N GLY A 42 -19.41 -21.29 -0.68
CA GLY A 42 -19.87 -20.77 0.61
C GLY A 42 -21.38 -20.92 0.82
N SER A 43 -21.86 -20.43 1.94
CA SER A 43 -23.29 -20.36 2.30
C SER A 43 -23.94 -19.01 1.93
N SER A 44 -23.35 -18.27 0.99
CA SER A 44 -23.92 -17.00 0.48
C SER A 44 -25.26 -17.24 -0.20
N LEU A 45 -26.07 -16.20 -0.26
CA LEU A 45 -27.37 -16.22 -0.96
C LEU A 45 -27.21 -16.10 -2.48
N ASP A 46 -26.02 -15.69 -2.97
CA ASP A 46 -25.78 -15.56 -4.41
C ASP A 46 -25.49 -16.93 -5.05
N PHE A 47 -26.46 -17.37 -5.83
CA PHE A 47 -26.36 -18.57 -6.63
C PHE A 47 -25.32 -18.38 -7.75
N GLN A 48 -24.35 -19.30 -7.83
CA GLN A 48 -23.32 -19.24 -8.85
C GLN A 48 -23.62 -20.18 -10.03
N ASP A 49 -23.84 -21.48 -9.74
CA ASP A 49 -24.03 -22.51 -10.77
C ASP A 49 -24.63 -23.78 -10.18
N HIS A 50 -24.91 -24.75 -11.05
CA HIS A 50 -25.26 -26.10 -10.68
C HIS A 50 -24.13 -27.06 -11.05
N ARG A 51 -23.77 -27.99 -10.16
CA ARG A 51 -22.94 -29.14 -10.46
C ARG A 51 -23.64 -30.46 -10.15
N GLU A 52 -23.18 -31.52 -10.70
CA GLU A 52 -23.67 -32.86 -10.34
C GLU A 52 -23.33 -33.18 -8.89
N TYR A 53 -24.25 -33.87 -8.22
CA TYR A 53 -24.04 -34.39 -6.87
C TYR A 53 -22.95 -35.46 -6.87
N GLN A 54 -22.05 -35.41 -5.92
CA GLN A 54 -21.07 -36.46 -5.68
C GLN A 54 -21.30 -37.11 -4.30
N PRO A 55 -21.08 -38.42 -4.13
CA PRO A 55 -21.18 -39.08 -2.83
C PRO A 55 -20.26 -38.36 -1.79
N GLY A 56 -20.85 -37.89 -0.68
CA GLY A 56 -20.16 -37.12 0.33
C GLY A 56 -20.55 -35.65 0.37
N ASP A 57 -21.27 -35.14 -0.62
CA ASP A 57 -21.84 -33.78 -0.60
C ASP A 57 -22.97 -33.67 0.41
N ASP A 58 -23.15 -32.48 0.98
CA ASP A 58 -24.23 -32.18 1.93
C ASP A 58 -25.59 -32.16 1.19
N PRO A 59 -26.53 -33.09 1.48
CA PRO A 59 -27.83 -33.18 0.81
C PRO A 59 -28.69 -31.89 0.94
N ARG A 60 -28.43 -31.04 1.90
CA ARG A 60 -29.16 -29.78 2.09
C ARG A 60 -28.99 -28.79 0.95
N HIS A 61 -27.92 -28.92 0.16
CA HIS A 61 -27.64 -28.10 -1.01
C HIS A 61 -28.14 -28.69 -2.32
N ILE A 62 -28.86 -29.83 -2.29
CA ILE A 62 -29.46 -30.42 -3.49
C ILE A 62 -30.57 -29.52 -4.03
N ASN A 63 -30.57 -29.29 -5.34
CA ASN A 63 -31.63 -28.59 -6.02
C ASN A 63 -32.81 -29.53 -6.29
N TRP A 64 -33.73 -29.66 -5.32
CA TRP A 64 -34.90 -30.51 -5.41
C TRP A 64 -35.84 -30.15 -6.56
N GLN A 65 -35.86 -28.85 -6.97
CA GLN A 65 -36.67 -28.43 -8.12
C GLN A 65 -36.07 -28.89 -9.46
N ALA A 66 -34.77 -28.92 -9.58
CA ALA A 66 -34.09 -29.49 -10.75
C ALA A 66 -34.28 -31.01 -10.79
N TYR A 67 -34.11 -31.69 -9.66
CA TYR A 67 -34.35 -33.13 -9.54
C TYR A 67 -35.77 -33.52 -9.97
N ALA A 68 -36.80 -32.80 -9.52
CA ALA A 68 -38.19 -33.08 -9.90
C ALA A 68 -38.47 -32.97 -11.41
N ARG A 69 -37.65 -32.19 -12.13
CA ARG A 69 -37.83 -32.01 -13.59
C ARG A 69 -36.96 -32.92 -14.42
N THR A 70 -35.75 -33.25 -13.95
CA THR A 70 -34.74 -33.93 -14.76
C THR A 70 -34.39 -35.33 -14.26
N GLY A 71 -34.76 -35.69 -13.02
CA GLY A 71 -34.36 -36.91 -12.35
C GLY A 71 -32.88 -36.96 -11.94
N GLN A 72 -32.10 -35.89 -12.17
CA GLN A 72 -30.69 -35.84 -11.85
C GLN A 72 -30.45 -35.03 -10.58
N TYR A 73 -29.59 -35.56 -9.69
CA TYR A 73 -29.19 -34.83 -8.49
C TYR A 73 -28.19 -33.77 -8.86
N THR A 74 -28.58 -32.51 -8.73
CA THR A 74 -27.74 -31.33 -8.92
C THR A 74 -27.59 -30.54 -7.62
N MET A 75 -26.39 -30.11 -7.35
CA MET A 75 -26.07 -29.27 -6.21
C MET A 75 -26.14 -27.78 -6.59
N LYS A 76 -26.76 -26.99 -5.75
CA LYS A 76 -26.66 -25.52 -5.86
C LYS A 76 -25.29 -25.09 -5.36
N GLN A 77 -24.50 -24.49 -6.22
CA GLN A 77 -23.25 -23.83 -5.83
C GLN A 77 -23.54 -22.36 -5.54
N TYR A 78 -23.19 -21.93 -4.37
CA TYR A 78 -23.26 -20.54 -3.94
C TYR A 78 -21.87 -19.93 -3.97
N ARG A 79 -21.78 -18.67 -4.38
CA ARG A 79 -20.54 -17.92 -4.32
C ARG A 79 -20.18 -17.66 -2.86
N GLU A 80 -18.97 -17.94 -2.47
CA GLU A 80 -18.47 -17.53 -1.18
C GLU A 80 -18.23 -16.01 -1.21
N GLU A 81 -18.97 -15.25 -0.45
CA GLU A 81 -18.66 -13.86 -0.19
C GLU A 81 -17.64 -13.75 0.91
N VAL A 82 -16.49 -13.19 0.61
CA VAL A 82 -15.42 -12.96 1.57
C VAL A 82 -15.11 -11.48 1.71
N ARG A 83 -14.65 -11.08 2.88
CA ARG A 83 -14.08 -9.75 3.09
C ARG A 83 -12.58 -9.82 2.83
N PRO A 84 -12.06 -9.05 1.89
CA PRO A 84 -10.62 -8.99 1.68
C PRO A 84 -9.94 -8.46 2.95
N VAL A 85 -8.72 -8.92 3.17
CA VAL A 85 -7.88 -8.47 4.28
C VAL A 85 -6.90 -7.45 3.73
N VAL A 86 -6.75 -6.31 4.40
CA VAL A 86 -5.84 -5.24 3.98
C VAL A 86 -4.82 -4.97 5.08
N ASP A 87 -3.54 -5.08 4.75
CA ASP A 87 -2.42 -4.67 5.60
C ASP A 87 -1.75 -3.45 4.98
N ILE A 88 -1.67 -2.35 5.72
CA ILE A 88 -1.04 -1.11 5.31
C ILE A 88 0.22 -0.93 6.15
N VAL A 89 1.34 -0.70 5.49
CA VAL A 89 2.63 -0.42 6.13
C VAL A 89 3.04 0.98 5.74
N MET A 90 3.19 1.84 6.73
CA MET A 90 3.66 3.21 6.60
C MET A 90 5.10 3.29 7.07
N ASP A 91 5.97 3.67 6.19
CA ASP A 91 7.34 4.05 6.51
C ASP A 91 7.34 5.37 7.27
N VAL A 92 7.91 5.38 8.47
CA VAL A 92 8.01 6.56 9.31
C VAL A 92 9.46 6.97 9.55
N SER A 93 10.35 6.63 8.61
CA SER A 93 11.74 7.10 8.60
C SER A 93 11.80 8.63 8.45
N PRO A 94 12.86 9.27 8.94
CA PRO A 94 13.01 10.72 8.87
C PRO A 94 12.93 11.31 7.45
N SER A 95 13.43 10.59 6.44
CA SER A 95 13.38 11.01 5.04
C SER A 95 11.96 11.26 4.51
N MET A 96 10.97 10.51 5.01
CA MET A 96 9.56 10.67 4.66
C MET A 96 8.98 12.02 5.09
N PHE A 97 9.56 12.65 6.12
CA PHE A 97 9.04 13.87 6.77
C PHE A 97 9.99 15.07 6.67
N PHE A 98 11.10 14.93 5.94
CA PHE A 98 12.09 15.98 5.81
C PHE A 98 11.58 17.18 4.99
N LEU A 99 10.85 16.93 3.91
CA LEU A 99 10.19 17.95 3.10
C LEU A 99 8.71 18.02 3.47
N GLU A 100 8.22 19.21 3.77
CA GLU A 100 6.85 19.43 4.24
C GLU A 100 5.81 18.87 3.25
N GLU A 101 5.93 19.19 1.96
CA GLU A 101 5.04 18.72 0.92
C GLU A 101 5.03 17.18 0.79
N LYS A 102 6.20 16.54 0.95
CA LYS A 102 6.29 15.06 0.91
C LYS A 102 5.70 14.44 2.17
N ALA A 103 5.91 15.06 3.33
CA ALA A 103 5.31 14.64 4.58
C ALA A 103 3.79 14.69 4.52
N GLU A 104 3.21 15.80 4.02
CA GLU A 104 1.78 15.92 3.81
C GLU A 104 1.24 14.85 2.86
N ARG A 105 1.90 14.66 1.69
CA ARG A 105 1.51 13.63 0.72
C ARG A 105 1.57 12.22 1.32
N SER A 106 2.56 11.92 2.12
CA SER A 106 2.73 10.63 2.80
C SER A 106 1.54 10.36 3.75
N VAL A 107 1.13 11.36 4.49
CA VAL A 107 0.00 11.29 5.41
C VAL A 107 -1.34 11.23 4.66
N GLU A 108 -1.50 11.98 3.58
CA GLU A 108 -2.67 11.91 2.69
C GLU A 108 -2.83 10.50 2.10
N LEU A 109 -1.73 9.88 1.63
CA LEU A 109 -1.74 8.51 1.11
C LEU A 109 -2.16 7.49 2.17
N LEU A 110 -1.72 7.67 3.42
CA LEU A 110 -2.16 6.84 4.54
C LEU A 110 -3.66 7.00 4.80
N GLY A 111 -4.15 8.23 4.90
CA GLY A 111 -5.58 8.54 5.07
C GLY A 111 -6.43 7.93 3.97
N PHE A 112 -6.01 8.10 2.72
CA PHE A 112 -6.64 7.49 1.55
C PHE A 112 -6.69 5.96 1.64
N ALA A 113 -5.56 5.31 1.90
CA ALA A 113 -5.47 3.85 1.91
C ALA A 113 -6.35 3.22 3.01
N VAL A 114 -6.39 3.84 4.19
CA VAL A 114 -7.24 3.38 5.30
C VAL A 114 -8.71 3.53 4.96
N GLU A 115 -9.13 4.70 4.46
CA GLU A 115 -10.54 4.95 4.15
C GLU A 115 -11.01 4.15 2.93
N ALA A 116 -10.20 4.01 1.88
CA ALA A 116 -10.50 3.17 0.73
C ALA A 116 -10.69 1.69 1.12
N ALA A 117 -9.88 1.18 2.06
CA ALA A 117 -10.06 -0.16 2.61
C ALA A 117 -11.39 -0.27 3.39
N ARG A 118 -11.73 0.73 4.22
CA ARG A 118 -12.99 0.75 4.99
C ARG A 118 -14.21 0.80 4.08
N ARG A 119 -14.18 1.62 3.04
CA ARG A 119 -15.27 1.71 2.03
C ARG A 119 -15.45 0.39 1.27
N ALA A 120 -14.38 -0.36 1.07
CA ALA A 120 -14.44 -1.71 0.52
C ALA A 120 -14.96 -2.76 1.52
N GLY A 121 -15.47 -2.37 2.70
CA GLY A 121 -16.03 -3.26 3.71
C GLY A 121 -14.98 -4.03 4.51
N THR A 122 -13.71 -3.56 4.53
CA THR A 122 -12.62 -4.22 5.26
C THR A 122 -12.24 -3.45 6.52
N SER A 123 -11.56 -4.15 7.45
CA SER A 123 -10.90 -3.52 8.59
C SER A 123 -9.39 -3.59 8.37
N PRO A 124 -8.75 -2.53 7.84
CA PRO A 124 -7.33 -2.54 7.59
C PRO A 124 -6.55 -2.60 8.90
N ARG A 125 -5.41 -3.32 8.87
CA ARG A 125 -4.39 -3.22 9.91
C ARG A 125 -3.30 -2.29 9.42
N VAL A 126 -2.97 -1.29 10.23
CA VAL A 126 -1.92 -0.32 9.91
C VAL A 126 -0.70 -0.59 10.76
N TRP A 127 0.45 -0.62 10.12
CA TRP A 127 1.76 -0.78 10.72
C TRP A 127 2.58 0.48 10.46
N LEU A 128 3.20 1.01 11.50
CA LEU A 128 4.24 2.02 11.39
C LEU A 128 5.59 1.32 11.48
N ALA A 129 6.49 1.59 10.55
CA ALA A 129 7.80 0.94 10.46
C ALA A 129 8.91 1.96 10.23
N ASP A 130 9.99 1.83 10.98
CA ASP A 130 11.25 2.54 10.77
C ASP A 130 12.44 1.58 10.88
N ALA A 131 13.67 2.09 10.95
CA ALA A 131 14.88 1.28 11.07
C ALA A 131 14.99 0.56 12.43
N GLU A 132 14.30 1.02 13.47
CA GLU A 132 14.38 0.45 14.82
C GLU A 132 13.33 -0.62 15.06
N GLY A 133 12.13 -0.48 14.46
CA GLY A 133 11.07 -1.41 14.73
C GLY A 133 9.80 -1.25 13.90
N VAL A 134 8.80 -2.00 14.33
CA VAL A 134 7.45 -1.94 13.77
C VAL A 134 6.44 -1.94 14.90
N LYS A 135 5.36 -1.20 14.74
CA LYS A 135 4.22 -1.24 15.66
C LYS A 135 2.90 -1.18 14.91
N VAL A 136 1.86 -1.75 15.49
CA VAL A 136 0.49 -1.59 15.00
C VAL A 136 -0.05 -0.28 15.54
N ALA A 137 -0.64 0.54 14.65
CA ALA A 137 -1.30 1.78 15.02
C ALA A 137 -2.82 1.64 14.91
N GLY A 138 -3.52 2.12 15.93
CA GLY A 138 -4.97 2.28 15.91
C GLY A 138 -5.39 3.57 15.19
N TRP A 139 -6.65 3.64 14.79
CA TRP A 139 -7.16 4.83 14.08
C TRP A 139 -7.02 6.12 14.89
N GLU A 140 -7.34 6.09 16.18
CA GLU A 140 -7.20 7.25 17.07
C GLU A 140 -5.74 7.74 17.16
N GLU A 141 -4.79 6.81 17.14
CA GLU A 141 -3.38 7.14 17.11
C GLU A 141 -2.98 7.82 15.79
N LEU A 142 -3.48 7.31 14.65
CA LEU A 142 -3.22 7.88 13.34
C LEU A 142 -3.79 9.30 13.22
N GLU A 143 -5.02 9.53 13.69
CA GLU A 143 -5.63 10.85 13.71
C GLU A 143 -4.95 11.81 14.69
N SER A 144 -4.34 11.32 15.77
CA SER A 144 -3.67 12.18 16.75
C SER A 144 -2.45 12.91 16.20
N GLY A 145 -1.82 12.37 15.15
CA GLY A 145 -0.61 12.91 14.55
C GLY A 145 0.68 12.72 15.36
N ARG A 146 0.58 12.22 16.59
CA ARG A 146 1.74 12.06 17.50
C ARG A 146 2.78 11.04 17.05
N TRP A 147 2.46 10.23 16.06
CA TRP A 147 3.37 9.25 15.47
C TRP A 147 4.33 9.87 14.45
N VAL A 148 4.02 11.06 13.92
CA VAL A 148 4.86 11.78 12.96
C VAL A 148 6.04 12.41 13.70
N GLY A 149 7.25 12.15 13.24
CA GLY A 149 8.50 12.68 13.83
C GLY A 149 8.95 12.02 15.14
N GLY A 150 8.13 11.10 15.70
CA GLY A 150 8.49 10.38 16.93
C GLY A 150 9.19 9.04 16.67
N GLY A 151 9.15 8.53 15.43
CA GLY A 151 9.62 7.18 15.10
C GLY A 151 8.88 6.07 15.89
N VAL A 152 9.18 4.82 15.62
CA VAL A 152 8.64 3.69 16.40
C VAL A 152 9.31 3.60 17.77
N GLY A 153 10.59 4.00 17.87
CA GLY A 153 11.40 3.95 19.08
C GLY A 153 11.68 5.31 19.75
N GLY A 154 11.18 6.44 19.19
CA GLY A 154 11.39 7.78 19.75
C GLY A 154 12.81 8.33 19.55
N ARG A 155 13.62 7.75 18.68
CA ARG A 155 14.97 8.20 18.33
C ARG A 155 15.15 8.22 16.82
N VAL A 156 15.90 9.20 16.33
CA VAL A 156 16.37 9.24 14.95
C VAL A 156 17.38 8.11 14.77
N ALA A 157 17.04 7.11 13.95
CA ALA A 157 17.91 5.99 13.68
C ALA A 157 18.74 6.23 12.43
N MET A 158 19.94 5.67 12.43
CA MET A 158 20.95 5.74 11.36
C MET A 158 20.42 5.21 10.02
N SER A 159 21.06 5.60 8.91
CA SER A 159 20.82 5.22 7.50
C SER A 159 20.59 3.72 7.24
N LYS A 160 19.53 3.16 7.80
CA LYS A 160 19.13 1.77 7.59
C LYS A 160 17.72 1.73 7.04
N PRO A 161 17.43 0.81 6.12
CA PRO A 161 16.07 0.64 5.63
C PRO A 161 15.12 0.32 6.77
N PRO A 162 13.86 0.77 6.70
CA PRO A 162 12.85 0.39 7.67
C PRO A 162 12.73 -1.13 7.71
N VAL A 163 12.56 -1.69 8.92
CA VAL A 163 12.50 -3.15 9.11
C VAL A 163 11.15 -3.73 8.70
N VAL A 164 10.69 -3.35 7.51
CA VAL A 164 9.39 -3.77 6.96
C VAL A 164 9.22 -5.28 6.94
N GLY A 165 10.27 -6.04 6.70
CA GLY A 165 10.25 -7.51 6.72
C GLY A 165 9.92 -8.13 8.08
N ARG A 166 9.88 -7.34 9.17
CA ARG A 166 9.42 -7.79 10.50
C ARG A 166 7.91 -7.67 10.68
N VAL A 167 7.22 -7.01 9.76
CA VAL A 167 5.76 -6.89 9.81
C VAL A 167 5.13 -8.25 9.51
N ALA A 168 4.30 -8.74 10.43
CA ALA A 168 3.56 -9.98 10.25
C ALA A 168 2.33 -9.76 9.35
N LEU A 169 2.58 -9.70 8.03
CA LEU A 169 1.52 -9.55 7.03
C LEU A 169 0.65 -10.82 6.97
N ARG A 170 -0.65 -10.61 6.83
CA ARG A 170 -1.60 -11.71 6.71
C ARG A 170 -1.46 -12.39 5.33
N PRO A 171 -1.64 -13.71 5.24
CA PRO A 171 -1.65 -14.39 3.94
C PRO A 171 -2.85 -13.94 3.12
N GLN A 172 -2.68 -13.92 1.79
CA GLN A 172 -3.74 -13.59 0.83
C GLN A 172 -4.42 -12.22 1.10
N SER A 173 -3.68 -11.27 1.70
CA SER A 173 -4.13 -9.91 1.91
C SER A 173 -3.78 -9.01 0.71
N LEU A 174 -4.47 -7.87 0.60
CA LEU A 174 -3.93 -6.72 -0.11
C LEU A 174 -2.92 -6.04 0.83
N ARG A 175 -1.71 -5.87 0.36
CA ARG A 175 -0.61 -5.23 1.09
C ARG A 175 -0.31 -3.89 0.45
N VAL A 176 -0.36 -2.84 1.24
CA VAL A 176 -0.06 -1.49 0.79
C VAL A 176 1.17 -1.01 1.57
N LEU A 177 2.24 -0.70 0.86
CA LEU A 177 3.41 -0.03 1.42
C LEU A 177 3.40 1.42 0.98
N ILE A 178 3.57 2.34 1.92
CA ILE A 178 3.78 3.77 1.68
C ILE A 178 5.18 4.09 2.17
N SER A 179 6.11 4.36 1.26
CA SER A 179 7.53 4.62 1.53
C SER A 179 8.15 5.35 0.35
N ASP A 180 9.11 6.23 0.61
CA ASP A 180 9.89 6.90 -0.44
C ASP A 180 10.92 5.98 -1.10
N LEU A 181 11.16 4.82 -0.50
CA LEU A 181 12.11 3.81 -0.98
C LEU A 181 13.55 4.32 -1.16
N LEU A 182 13.95 5.41 -0.49
CA LEU A 182 15.28 6.02 -0.62
C LEU A 182 16.37 5.25 0.15
N TYR A 183 16.27 3.93 0.18
CA TYR A 183 17.24 3.02 0.77
C TYR A 183 17.62 1.93 -0.24
N PRO A 184 18.90 1.83 -0.64
CA PRO A 184 19.34 0.89 -1.66
C PRO A 184 19.65 -0.51 -1.10
N GLY A 185 19.67 -1.50 -1.98
CA GLY A 185 20.25 -2.82 -1.71
C GLY A 185 19.29 -3.86 -1.13
N VAL A 186 18.02 -3.52 -0.90
CA VAL A 186 17.01 -4.42 -0.34
C VAL A 186 15.77 -4.59 -1.22
N GLU A 187 15.83 -4.12 -2.46
CA GLU A 187 14.69 -4.04 -3.37
C GLU A 187 14.02 -5.40 -3.60
N ARG A 188 14.83 -6.45 -3.79
CA ARG A 188 14.33 -7.82 -3.97
C ARG A 188 13.70 -8.39 -2.73
N GLU A 189 14.29 -8.08 -1.57
CA GLU A 189 13.80 -8.56 -0.28
C GLU A 189 12.44 -7.94 0.04
N VAL A 190 12.33 -6.61 -0.07
CA VAL A 190 11.09 -5.87 0.19
C VAL A 190 9.99 -6.27 -0.79
N MET A 191 10.27 -6.31 -2.09
CA MET A 191 9.28 -6.70 -3.09
C MET A 191 8.89 -8.17 -2.97
N GLY A 192 9.83 -9.07 -2.65
CA GLY A 192 9.55 -10.48 -2.38
C GLY A 192 8.70 -10.68 -1.12
N TRP A 193 8.94 -9.91 -0.07
CA TRP A 193 8.13 -9.91 1.13
C TRP A 193 6.71 -9.39 0.86
N LEU A 194 6.56 -8.31 0.08
CA LEU A 194 5.25 -7.78 -0.32
C LEU A 194 4.48 -8.75 -1.22
N GLY A 195 5.09 -9.28 -2.27
CA GLY A 195 4.43 -10.15 -3.25
C GLY A 195 4.27 -11.60 -2.80
N GLY A 196 4.86 -11.99 -1.66
CA GLY A 196 4.83 -13.38 -1.17
C GLY A 196 3.45 -13.84 -0.72
N GLY A 197 3.24 -15.18 -0.63
CA GLY A 197 2.03 -15.79 -0.04
C GLY A 197 0.74 -15.56 -0.84
N GLN A 198 0.82 -15.45 -2.17
CA GLN A 198 -0.33 -15.18 -3.06
C GLN A 198 -1.06 -13.85 -2.73
N ALA A 199 -0.39 -12.92 -2.09
CA ALA A 199 -0.92 -11.59 -1.81
C ALA A 199 -0.97 -10.74 -3.09
N ARG A 200 -1.80 -9.71 -3.07
CA ARG A 200 -1.70 -8.58 -4.00
C ARG A 200 -0.97 -7.47 -3.26
N ALA A 201 -0.08 -6.77 -3.92
CA ALA A 201 0.70 -5.74 -3.27
C ALA A 201 0.75 -4.46 -4.09
N VAL A 202 0.68 -3.35 -3.39
CA VAL A 202 0.76 -1.98 -3.91
C VAL A 202 1.85 -1.25 -3.14
N VAL A 203 2.67 -0.50 -3.85
CA VAL A 203 3.61 0.45 -3.26
C VAL A 203 3.28 1.84 -3.78
N LEU A 204 2.97 2.75 -2.86
CA LEU A 204 2.74 4.17 -3.14
C LEU A 204 3.96 4.95 -2.64
N VAL A 205 4.67 5.56 -3.57
CA VAL A 205 5.94 6.23 -3.32
C VAL A 205 5.73 7.74 -3.38
N PRO A 206 5.58 8.42 -2.23
CA PRO A 206 5.56 9.88 -2.21
C PRO A 206 6.93 10.42 -2.61
N TRP A 207 6.97 11.42 -3.48
CA TRP A 207 8.21 12.04 -3.93
C TRP A 207 8.04 13.53 -4.24
N SER A 208 9.11 14.28 -4.10
CA SER A 208 9.17 15.71 -4.44
C SER A 208 10.01 15.96 -5.68
N GLU A 209 9.64 16.98 -6.45
CA GLU A 209 10.44 17.43 -7.58
C GLU A 209 11.83 17.92 -7.13
N VAL A 210 11.93 18.51 -5.94
CA VAL A 210 13.19 18.95 -5.34
C VAL A 210 14.15 17.77 -5.06
N GLU A 211 13.62 16.59 -4.75
CA GLU A 211 14.45 15.39 -4.58
C GLU A 211 14.92 14.83 -5.93
N ALA A 212 14.07 14.88 -6.94
CA ALA A 212 14.40 14.31 -8.25
C ALA A 212 15.34 15.21 -9.06
N ASP A 213 15.14 16.52 -8.94
CA ASP A 213 15.90 17.54 -9.66
C ASP A 213 16.17 18.76 -8.76
N PRO A 214 17.10 18.61 -7.81
CA PRO A 214 17.45 19.73 -6.92
C PRO A 214 18.19 20.83 -7.66
N GLY A 215 17.82 22.07 -7.41
CA GLY A 215 18.49 23.26 -7.94
C GLY A 215 19.76 23.64 -7.17
N TRP A 216 20.58 22.66 -6.74
CA TRP A 216 21.76 22.92 -5.93
C TRP A 216 22.92 23.46 -6.75
N GLU A 217 23.61 24.46 -6.25
CA GLU A 217 24.78 25.06 -6.91
C GLU A 217 25.77 25.61 -5.88
N GLY A 218 27.05 25.51 -6.19
CA GLY A 218 28.12 26.08 -5.36
C GLY A 218 28.52 25.25 -4.15
N ASN A 219 29.02 25.91 -3.12
CA ASN A 219 29.43 25.25 -1.88
C ASN A 219 28.21 25.06 -0.98
N MET A 220 27.88 23.82 -0.67
CA MET A 220 26.72 23.45 0.15
C MET A 220 27.13 22.50 1.27
N GLU A 221 26.40 22.56 2.36
CA GLU A 221 26.43 21.54 3.41
C GLU A 221 25.19 20.65 3.21
N LEU A 222 25.41 19.43 2.77
CA LEU A 222 24.37 18.41 2.65
C LEU A 222 24.14 17.77 4.00
N VAL A 223 22.92 17.79 4.48
CA VAL A 223 22.53 17.16 5.74
C VAL A 223 21.82 15.86 5.43
N ASP A 224 22.30 14.76 5.95
CA ASP A 224 21.65 13.47 5.85
C ASP A 224 20.34 13.50 6.69
N ALA A 225 19.22 13.18 6.07
CA ALA A 225 17.91 13.22 6.70
C ALA A 225 17.74 12.14 7.78
N GLU A 226 18.50 11.05 7.70
CA GLU A 226 18.36 9.89 8.59
C GLU A 226 19.20 10.04 9.88
N ASP A 227 20.43 10.54 9.77
CA ASP A 227 21.34 10.61 10.91
C ASP A 227 21.79 12.02 11.28
N GLY A 228 21.40 13.03 10.46
CA GLY A 228 21.80 14.42 10.66
C GLY A 228 23.27 14.70 10.33
N GLY A 229 23.99 13.76 9.70
CA GLY A 229 25.37 13.91 9.28
C GLY A 229 25.52 15.05 8.28
N VAL A 230 26.52 15.93 8.51
CA VAL A 230 26.78 17.08 7.63
C VAL A 230 27.93 16.78 6.70
N HIS A 231 27.69 16.89 5.41
CA HIS A 231 28.65 16.59 4.34
C HIS A 231 28.87 17.83 3.47
N PRO A 232 29.93 18.63 3.70
CA PRO A 232 30.23 19.75 2.83
C PRO A 232 30.62 19.25 1.43
N ARG A 233 30.00 19.80 0.43
CA ARG A 233 30.23 19.47 -0.98
C ARG A 233 30.17 20.73 -1.84
N ARG A 234 31.00 20.77 -2.86
CA ARG A 234 30.85 21.70 -3.96
C ARG A 234 30.02 21.03 -5.04
N ILE A 235 28.89 21.63 -5.34
CA ILE A 235 27.98 21.14 -6.37
C ILE A 235 28.26 21.89 -7.66
N GLU A 236 28.62 21.15 -8.69
CA GLU A 236 28.81 21.61 -10.06
C GLU A 236 27.79 20.88 -10.95
N GLU A 237 27.50 21.39 -12.14
CA GLU A 237 26.52 20.78 -13.04
C GLU A 237 26.78 19.30 -13.31
N ALA A 238 28.06 18.90 -13.48
CA ALA A 238 28.41 17.49 -13.66
C ALA A 238 28.03 16.61 -12.46
N THR A 239 28.16 17.14 -11.24
CA THR A 239 27.75 16.43 -9.99
C THR A 239 26.23 16.30 -9.94
N LEU A 240 25.52 17.37 -10.32
CA LEU A 240 24.06 17.37 -10.35
C LEU A 240 23.50 16.40 -11.40
N GLU A 241 24.10 16.36 -12.60
CA GLU A 241 23.75 15.37 -13.61
C GLU A 241 24.01 13.93 -13.14
N GLN A 242 25.11 13.68 -12.42
CA GLN A 242 25.41 12.38 -11.86
C GLN A 242 24.34 12.00 -10.81
N TYR A 243 23.92 12.93 -9.96
CA TYR A 243 22.85 12.73 -9.00
C TYR A 243 21.55 12.36 -9.69
N ARG A 244 21.09 13.16 -10.68
CA ARG A 244 19.86 12.92 -11.44
C ARG A 244 19.85 11.51 -12.07
N ARG A 245 20.97 11.09 -12.64
CA ARG A 245 21.11 9.73 -13.22
C ARG A 245 21.07 8.65 -12.15
N ALA A 246 21.69 8.86 -11.02
CA ALA A 246 21.67 7.91 -9.90
C ALA A 246 20.27 7.77 -9.32
N TYR A 247 19.57 8.89 -9.12
CA TYR A 247 18.20 8.92 -8.65
C TYR A 247 17.24 8.19 -9.62
N ALA A 248 17.31 8.47 -10.90
CA ALA A 248 16.51 7.78 -11.91
C ALA A 248 16.78 6.26 -11.91
N ARG A 249 18.07 5.87 -11.92
CA ARG A 249 18.45 4.46 -11.90
C ARG A 249 18.01 3.74 -10.63
N HIS A 250 18.04 4.39 -9.49
CA HIS A 250 17.54 3.84 -8.23
C HIS A 250 16.09 3.38 -8.36
N PHE A 251 15.20 4.22 -8.89
CA PHE A 251 13.79 3.86 -9.08
C PHE A 251 13.55 2.83 -10.20
N GLU A 252 14.40 2.78 -11.23
CA GLU A 252 14.31 1.69 -12.22
C GLU A 252 14.62 0.32 -11.58
N VAL A 253 15.59 0.23 -10.67
CA VAL A 253 15.89 -1.03 -9.95
C VAL A 253 14.70 -1.46 -9.08
N TRP A 254 14.07 -0.53 -8.36
CA TRP A 254 12.86 -0.80 -7.59
C TRP A 254 11.70 -1.27 -8.48
N LYS A 255 11.50 -0.61 -9.60
CA LYS A 255 10.45 -0.95 -10.57
C LYS A 255 10.66 -2.35 -11.18
N GLU A 256 11.90 -2.68 -11.56
CA GLU A 256 12.25 -4.02 -12.03
C GLU A 256 11.97 -5.10 -10.98
N ALA A 257 12.31 -4.82 -9.71
CA ALA A 257 12.02 -5.72 -8.61
C ALA A 257 10.50 -5.87 -8.38
N ALA A 258 9.74 -4.76 -8.43
CA ALA A 258 8.29 -4.76 -8.31
C ALA A 258 7.63 -5.63 -9.39
N VAL A 259 7.98 -5.42 -10.65
CA VAL A 259 7.47 -6.22 -11.79
C VAL A 259 7.76 -7.70 -11.60
N ARG A 260 8.98 -8.05 -11.20
CA ARG A 260 9.40 -9.46 -10.98
C ARG A 260 8.58 -10.15 -9.90
N HIS A 261 8.15 -9.42 -8.88
CA HIS A 261 7.35 -9.96 -7.77
C HIS A 261 5.85 -9.70 -7.89
N GLY A 262 5.37 -9.15 -9.02
CA GLY A 262 3.96 -8.87 -9.26
C GLY A 262 3.40 -7.78 -8.34
N VAL A 263 4.25 -6.84 -7.92
CA VAL A 263 3.89 -5.70 -7.07
C VAL A 263 3.59 -4.49 -7.95
N MET A 264 2.47 -3.82 -7.72
CA MET A 264 2.12 -2.57 -8.40
C MET A 264 2.79 -1.41 -7.67
N MET A 265 3.78 -0.82 -8.30
CA MET A 265 4.51 0.32 -7.74
C MET A 265 4.15 1.60 -8.49
N SER A 266 3.84 2.64 -7.74
CA SER A 266 3.49 3.95 -8.28
C SER A 266 4.15 5.07 -7.50
N ARG A 267 4.73 6.02 -8.21
CA ARG A 267 5.27 7.24 -7.62
C ARG A 267 4.15 8.28 -7.58
N VAL A 268 3.97 8.98 -6.46
CA VAL A 268 2.91 9.96 -6.27
C VAL A 268 3.52 11.31 -5.91
N ALA A 269 3.49 12.25 -6.87
CA ALA A 269 4.12 13.55 -6.71
C ALA A 269 3.49 14.36 -5.57
N ALA A 270 4.32 14.97 -4.73
CA ALA A 270 3.88 15.78 -3.58
C ALA A 270 3.46 17.20 -4.00
N GLY A 271 4.20 17.85 -4.91
CA GLY A 271 3.93 19.23 -5.33
C GLY A 271 2.69 19.43 -6.23
N ARG A 272 1.90 18.37 -6.49
CA ARG A 272 0.69 18.43 -7.32
C ARG A 272 -0.56 18.16 -6.49
N GLY A 273 -1.74 18.52 -7.01
CA GLY A 273 -3.01 18.11 -6.40
C GLY A 273 -3.10 16.60 -6.28
N PHE A 274 -3.64 16.08 -5.16
CA PHE A 274 -3.70 14.63 -4.89
C PHE A 274 -4.38 13.86 -6.03
N GLY A 275 -5.54 14.32 -6.51
CA GLY A 275 -6.26 13.67 -7.60
C GLY A 275 -5.47 13.58 -8.90
N GLU A 276 -4.76 14.65 -9.27
CA GLU A 276 -3.89 14.70 -10.44
C GLU A 276 -2.75 13.70 -10.32
N ALA A 277 -2.04 13.69 -9.19
CA ALA A 277 -0.94 12.78 -8.94
C ALA A 277 -1.39 11.31 -8.97
N MET A 278 -2.55 11.00 -8.41
CA MET A 278 -3.12 9.64 -8.44
C MET A 278 -3.50 9.20 -9.86
N GLN A 279 -4.07 10.10 -10.68
CA GLN A 279 -4.43 9.80 -12.07
C GLN A 279 -3.22 9.56 -12.97
N GLN A 280 -2.17 10.35 -12.79
CA GLN A 280 -1.02 10.30 -13.68
C GLN A 280 -0.21 9.01 -13.54
N GLU A 281 -0.10 8.45 -12.34
CA GLU A 281 0.71 7.27 -12.12
C GLU A 281 -0.04 6.11 -11.47
N ALA A 282 -0.72 6.33 -10.36
CA ALA A 282 -1.30 5.25 -9.57
C ALA A 282 -2.42 4.50 -10.31
N LEU A 283 -3.23 5.22 -11.05
CA LEU A 283 -4.28 4.63 -11.88
C LEU A 283 -3.70 3.84 -13.07
N ARG A 284 -2.64 4.36 -13.71
CA ARG A 284 -1.99 3.71 -14.86
C ARG A 284 -1.28 2.42 -14.50
N THR A 285 -0.71 2.34 -13.31
CA THR A 285 -0.03 1.14 -12.80
C THR A 285 -0.99 0.11 -12.23
N GLY A 286 -2.28 0.46 -12.07
CA GLY A 286 -3.26 -0.35 -11.38
C GLY A 286 -3.07 -0.39 -9.86
N ALA A 287 -2.23 0.50 -9.32
CA ALA A 287 -2.05 0.63 -7.87
C ALA A 287 -3.31 1.16 -7.18
N VAL A 288 -4.14 1.89 -7.93
CA VAL A 288 -5.50 2.28 -7.54
C VAL A 288 -6.45 2.07 -8.71
N GLU A 289 -7.74 2.01 -8.40
CA GLU A 289 -8.86 1.90 -9.34
C GLU A 289 -9.84 3.04 -9.06
N THR A 290 -10.76 3.32 -9.97
CA THR A 290 -11.91 4.20 -9.71
C THR A 290 -13.09 3.37 -9.25
N TRP A 291 -14.00 3.95 -8.47
CA TRP A 291 -15.31 3.34 -8.24
C TRP A 291 -16.12 3.39 -9.55
N ASP A 292 -16.72 2.26 -9.94
CA ASP A 292 -17.68 2.20 -11.07
C ASP A 292 -19.04 2.71 -10.60
#